data_128b6b886424ece8880cf16d8b8530ff
#
_entry.id   128b6b886424ece8880cf16d8b8530ff
#
_cell.length_a   1.000
_cell.length_b   1.000
_cell.length_c   1.000
_cell.angle_alpha   90.00
_cell.angle_beta   90.00
_cell.angle_gamma   90.00
#
_symmetry.space_group_name_H-M   'P 1'
#
loop_
_entity.id
_entity.type
_entity.pdbx_description
1 polymer ?
#
loop_
_entity_poly.entity_id
_entity_poly.type
_entity_poly.pdbx_seq_one_letter_code
_entity_poly.pdbx_strand_id
1 'polypeptide(L)'
;LKAELEDVRRTRGLHRTARRKVPFPTVALVGYTNAGKSTLFNRLTGSDVVAKDLLFATLDTTQRTIRLPQGRPAIVADTVGFISDLPHELVESFRATLEEVGEADLILHVRDIASPDSAAQARDVEAVLKQIETPVGPNGEAKTRRILEVWNKTDLLDPETRESVLGQAERLRTQGKAVAVSAWTGQGIEP
;
A
#
# COMPACT_ATOMS: atom_id res chain seq x y z
N LEU A 1 0.88 -11.15 -28.05
CA LEU A 1 0.19 -10.19 -27.16
C LEU A 1 -1.09 -10.75 -26.52
N LYS A 2 -2.10 -11.24 -27.29
CA LYS A 2 -3.33 -11.83 -26.69
C LYS A 2 -3.04 -13.13 -25.92
N ALA A 3 -2.17 -14.00 -26.43
CA ALA A 3 -1.78 -15.25 -25.77
C ALA A 3 -0.97 -14.99 -24.49
N GLU A 4 -0.11 -13.98 -24.47
CA GLU A 4 0.66 -13.58 -23.29
C GLU A 4 -0.24 -12.98 -22.20
N LEU A 5 -1.27 -12.20 -22.59
CA LEU A 5 -2.30 -11.69 -21.68
C LEU A 5 -3.15 -12.82 -21.08
N GLU A 6 -3.50 -13.86 -21.86
CA GLU A 6 -4.22 -15.02 -21.34
C GLU A 6 -3.37 -15.88 -20.41
N ASP A 7 -2.07 -16.03 -20.70
CA ASP A 7 -1.13 -16.75 -19.82
C ASP A 7 -0.91 -16.02 -18.48
N VAL A 8 -0.78 -14.69 -18.53
CA VAL A 8 -0.71 -13.84 -17.32
C VAL A 8 -2.01 -13.95 -16.52
N ARG A 9 -3.18 -13.94 -17.17
CA ARG A 9 -4.49 -14.14 -16.50
C ARG A 9 -4.59 -15.52 -15.86
N ARG A 10 -4.12 -16.57 -16.54
CA ARG A 10 -4.14 -17.94 -16.05
C ARG A 10 -3.19 -18.15 -14.87
N THR A 11 -1.98 -17.62 -14.96
CA THR A 11 -0.98 -17.67 -13.89
C THR A 11 -1.46 -16.89 -12.67
N ARG A 12 -2.08 -15.70 -12.86
CA ARG A 12 -2.72 -14.92 -11.81
C ARG A 12 -3.90 -15.65 -11.17
N GLY A 13 -4.71 -16.36 -11.95
CA GLY A 13 -5.81 -17.19 -11.43
C GLY A 13 -5.33 -18.35 -10.56
N LEU A 14 -4.22 -18.99 -10.90
CA LEU A 14 -3.58 -20.04 -10.10
C LEU A 14 -3.00 -19.49 -8.80
N HIS A 15 -2.36 -18.33 -8.84
CA HIS A 15 -1.88 -17.63 -7.65
C HIS A 15 -3.02 -17.18 -6.73
N ARG A 16 -4.17 -16.78 -7.29
CA ARG A 16 -5.39 -16.43 -6.55
C ARG A 16 -5.96 -17.63 -5.79
N THR A 17 -5.99 -18.83 -6.42
CA THR A 17 -6.48 -20.06 -5.79
C THR A 17 -5.51 -20.55 -4.71
N ALA A 18 -4.20 -20.40 -4.91
CA ALA A 18 -3.18 -20.70 -3.91
C ALA A 18 -3.24 -19.72 -2.70
N ARG A 19 -3.48 -18.43 -2.94
CA ARG A 19 -3.63 -17.40 -1.89
C ARG A 19 -4.83 -17.65 -0.96
N ARG A 20 -5.96 -18.12 -1.49
CA ARG A 20 -7.12 -18.51 -0.65
C ARG A 20 -6.83 -19.64 0.35
N LYS A 21 -5.72 -20.35 0.15
CA LYS A 21 -5.25 -21.41 1.05
C LYS A 21 -4.20 -20.95 2.06
N VAL A 22 -3.71 -19.71 1.95
CA VAL A 22 -2.69 -19.17 2.88
C VAL A 22 -3.41 -18.50 4.06
N PRO A 23 -3.26 -19.01 5.28
CA PRO A 23 -3.97 -18.52 6.46
C PRO A 23 -3.37 -17.23 7.04
N PHE A 24 -2.55 -16.49 6.27
CA PHE A 24 -1.84 -15.31 6.76
C PHE A 24 -2.56 -14.03 6.35
N PRO A 25 -2.67 -13.03 7.26
CA PRO A 25 -3.23 -11.74 6.92
C PRO A 25 -2.40 -11.06 5.82
N THR A 26 -3.11 -10.37 4.93
CA THR A 26 -2.52 -9.67 3.79
C THR A 26 -2.60 -8.16 4.01
N VAL A 27 -1.48 -7.48 3.80
CA VAL A 27 -1.33 -6.03 3.92
C VAL A 27 -0.96 -5.47 2.55
N ALA A 28 -1.75 -4.54 2.02
CA ALA A 28 -1.45 -3.86 0.76
C ALA A 28 -0.96 -2.44 1.01
N LEU A 29 0.16 -2.05 0.39
CA LEU A 29 0.64 -0.68 0.37
C LEU A 29 -0.02 0.06 -0.79
N VAL A 30 -0.76 1.10 -0.51
CA VAL A 30 -1.37 1.96 -1.53
C VAL A 30 -0.95 3.41 -1.31
N GLY A 31 -1.01 4.22 -2.34
CA GLY A 31 -0.68 5.63 -2.24
C GLY A 31 -0.22 6.20 -3.57
N TYR A 32 -0.09 7.50 -3.62
CA TYR A 32 0.32 8.21 -4.82
C TYR A 32 1.71 7.78 -5.30
N THR A 33 2.03 8.02 -6.58
CA THR A 33 3.39 7.79 -7.09
C THR A 33 4.39 8.59 -6.26
N ASN A 34 5.57 8.04 -6.05
CA ASN A 34 6.64 8.65 -5.24
C ASN A 34 6.27 8.95 -3.76
N ALA A 35 5.19 8.39 -3.21
CA ALA A 35 4.90 8.52 -1.78
C ALA A 35 5.85 7.71 -0.88
N GLY A 36 6.70 6.87 -1.47
CA GLY A 36 7.69 6.04 -0.77
C GLY A 36 7.20 4.64 -0.40
N LYS A 37 6.21 4.09 -1.13
CA LYS A 37 5.68 2.73 -0.91
C LYS A 37 6.76 1.65 -0.99
N SER A 38 7.53 1.62 -2.08
CA SER A 38 8.59 0.62 -2.28
C SER A 38 9.73 0.77 -1.27
N THR A 39 10.05 2.00 -0.86
CA THR A 39 11.02 2.26 0.22
C THR A 39 10.51 1.71 1.55
N LEU A 40 9.24 1.93 1.87
CA LEU A 40 8.60 1.38 3.07
C LEU A 40 8.53 -0.14 3.01
N PHE A 41 8.15 -0.70 1.85
CA PHE A 41 8.14 -2.15 1.61
C PHE A 41 9.51 -2.78 1.88
N ASN A 42 10.58 -2.22 1.34
CA ASN A 42 11.94 -2.69 1.56
C ASN A 42 12.31 -2.67 3.05
N ARG A 43 11.97 -1.59 3.72
CA ARG A 43 12.23 -1.45 5.17
C ARG A 43 11.49 -2.51 5.99
N LEU A 44 10.22 -2.77 5.68
CA LEU A 44 9.39 -3.76 6.38
C LEU A 44 9.80 -5.20 6.09
N THR A 45 10.30 -5.47 4.87
CA THR A 45 10.55 -6.85 4.40
C THR A 45 12.02 -7.24 4.42
N GLY A 46 12.94 -6.30 4.65
CA GLY A 46 14.38 -6.50 4.49
C GLY A 46 14.79 -6.79 3.04
N SER A 47 13.99 -6.37 2.07
CA SER A 47 14.24 -6.60 0.63
C SER A 47 14.90 -5.39 -0.02
N ASP A 48 15.61 -5.61 -1.14
CA ASP A 48 16.22 -4.56 -1.98
C ASP A 48 15.44 -4.42 -3.31
N VAL A 49 14.13 -4.24 -3.25
CA VAL A 49 13.35 -3.89 -4.44
C VAL A 49 13.77 -2.48 -4.90
N VAL A 50 14.01 -2.32 -6.20
CA VAL A 50 14.51 -1.06 -6.75
C VAL A 50 13.47 0.04 -6.54
N ALA A 51 13.64 0.82 -5.48
CA ALA A 51 12.90 2.06 -5.26
C ALA A 51 13.55 3.16 -6.10
N LYS A 52 12.97 3.47 -7.26
CA LYS A 52 13.42 4.59 -8.10
C LYS A 52 12.46 5.76 -7.95
N ASP A 53 12.99 6.98 -7.96
CA ASP A 53 12.22 8.22 -8.08
C ASP A 53 11.64 8.39 -9.49
N LEU A 54 11.02 7.35 -10.01
CA LEU A 54 10.38 7.32 -11.32
C LEU A 54 8.88 7.13 -11.15
N LEU A 55 8.11 7.79 -11.99
CA LEU A 55 6.69 7.52 -12.15
C LEU A 55 6.55 6.01 -12.47
N PHE A 56 5.73 5.29 -11.69
CA PHE A 56 5.55 3.83 -11.82
C PHE A 56 6.83 3.00 -11.58
N ALA A 57 7.57 3.27 -10.50
CA ALA A 57 8.71 2.43 -10.10
C ALA A 57 8.33 0.95 -9.94
N THR A 58 7.08 0.68 -9.54
CA THR A 58 6.49 -0.67 -9.44
C THR A 58 5.44 -0.83 -10.54
N LEU A 59 5.70 -1.69 -11.52
CA LEU A 59 4.77 -2.06 -12.60
C LEU A 59 4.02 -3.36 -12.29
N ASP A 60 4.65 -4.26 -11.54
CA ASP A 60 4.07 -5.52 -11.07
C ASP A 60 4.09 -5.56 -9.55
N THR A 61 3.00 -6.05 -8.95
CA THR A 61 2.89 -6.17 -7.51
C THR A 61 3.92 -7.15 -6.96
N THR A 62 4.72 -6.69 -6.03
CA THR A 62 5.70 -7.52 -5.32
C THR A 62 5.17 -7.91 -3.96
N GLN A 63 5.19 -9.21 -3.64
CA GLN A 63 4.72 -9.71 -2.34
C GLN A 63 5.86 -10.36 -1.56
N ARG A 64 5.88 -10.14 -0.24
CA ARG A 64 6.83 -10.78 0.69
C ARG A 64 6.13 -11.13 2.00
N THR A 65 6.56 -12.23 2.59
CA THR A 65 6.14 -12.61 3.94
C THR A 65 7.04 -11.91 4.95
N ILE A 66 6.42 -11.26 5.92
CA ILE A 66 7.09 -10.68 7.09
C ILE A 66 6.68 -11.42 8.35
N ARG A 67 7.43 -11.25 9.43
CA ARG A 67 7.06 -11.70 10.78
C ARG A 67 6.68 -10.48 11.60
N LEU A 68 5.45 -10.49 12.10
CA LEU A 68 5.00 -9.48 13.07
C LEU A 68 5.73 -9.68 14.43
N PRO A 69 5.78 -8.66 15.30
CA PRO A 69 6.47 -8.76 16.60
C PRO A 69 6.06 -9.97 17.45
N GLN A 70 4.80 -10.42 17.34
CA GLN A 70 4.30 -11.63 18.02
C GLN A 70 4.64 -12.94 17.30
N GLY A 71 5.53 -12.92 16.29
CA GLY A 71 5.96 -14.08 15.52
C GLY A 71 4.95 -14.57 14.47
N ARG A 72 3.78 -13.94 14.33
CA ARG A 72 2.79 -14.29 13.32
C ARG A 72 3.25 -13.84 11.94
N PRO A 73 3.19 -14.70 10.91
CA PRO A 73 3.48 -14.29 9.55
C PRO A 73 2.34 -13.42 8.99
N ALA A 74 2.72 -12.44 8.15
CA ALA A 74 1.81 -11.63 7.35
C ALA A 74 2.42 -11.45 5.95
N ILE A 75 1.58 -11.26 4.95
CA ILE A 75 2.02 -10.97 3.58
C ILE A 75 1.90 -9.48 3.37
N VAL A 76 2.97 -8.84 2.92
CA VAL A 76 2.97 -7.43 2.50
C VAL A 76 3.10 -7.39 0.98
N ALA A 77 2.24 -6.58 0.35
CA ALA A 77 2.24 -6.35 -1.09
C ALA A 77 2.57 -4.88 -1.40
N ASP A 78 3.61 -4.63 -2.20
CA ASP A 78 3.87 -3.33 -2.82
C ASP A 78 3.06 -3.23 -4.10
N THR A 79 2.32 -2.14 -4.26
CA THR A 79 1.42 -1.96 -5.39
C THR A 79 1.86 -0.82 -6.30
N VAL A 80 1.33 -0.79 -7.50
CA VAL A 80 1.52 0.32 -8.45
C VAL A 80 1.00 1.63 -7.82
N GLY A 81 1.77 2.71 -7.99
CA GLY A 81 1.38 4.03 -7.46
C GLY A 81 0.19 4.63 -8.21
N PHE A 82 -0.67 5.31 -7.47
CA PHE A 82 -1.76 6.11 -8.04
C PHE A 82 -1.22 7.39 -8.66
N ILE A 83 -1.81 7.81 -9.76
CA ILE A 83 -1.61 9.14 -10.36
C ILE A 83 -2.97 9.72 -10.75
N SER A 84 -3.07 11.04 -10.78
CA SER A 84 -4.15 11.74 -11.48
C SER A 84 -3.97 11.48 -12.98
N ASP A 85 -5.02 11.20 -13.72
CA ASP A 85 -4.96 10.92 -15.17
C ASP A 85 -4.12 9.70 -15.57
N LEU A 86 -4.61 8.49 -15.22
CA LEU A 86 -3.96 7.24 -15.59
C LEU A 86 -3.97 7.06 -17.12
N PRO A 87 -2.81 6.90 -17.79
CA PRO A 87 -2.77 6.55 -19.19
C PRO A 87 -3.53 5.25 -19.48
N HIS A 88 -4.30 5.21 -20.56
CA HIS A 88 -5.10 4.03 -20.94
C HIS A 88 -4.28 2.74 -21.02
N GLU A 89 -3.01 2.83 -21.38
CA GLU A 89 -2.09 1.69 -21.49
C GLU A 89 -1.77 1.04 -20.14
N LEU A 90 -1.91 1.78 -19.03
CA LEU A 90 -1.63 1.31 -17.67
C LEU A 90 -2.88 0.86 -16.91
N VAL A 91 -4.06 1.06 -17.48
CA VAL A 91 -5.34 0.70 -16.84
C VAL A 91 -5.42 -0.79 -16.48
N GLU A 92 -4.89 -1.69 -17.33
CA GLU A 92 -4.89 -3.14 -17.06
C GLU A 92 -3.95 -3.51 -15.89
N SER A 93 -2.75 -2.92 -15.83
CA SER A 93 -1.82 -3.13 -14.72
C SER A 93 -2.38 -2.57 -13.41
N PHE A 94 -3.04 -1.41 -13.51
CA PHE A 94 -3.71 -0.77 -12.38
C PHE A 94 -4.91 -1.58 -11.88
N ARG A 95 -5.68 -2.19 -12.79
CA ARG A 95 -6.79 -3.05 -12.43
C ARG A 95 -6.35 -4.28 -11.62
N ALA A 96 -5.21 -4.89 -11.98
CA ALA A 96 -4.64 -5.98 -11.20
C ALA A 96 -4.24 -5.55 -9.78
N THR A 97 -3.68 -4.34 -9.66
CA THR A 97 -3.40 -3.71 -8.37
C THR A 97 -4.68 -3.51 -7.53
N LEU A 98 -5.75 -3.03 -8.16
CA LEU A 98 -7.04 -2.83 -7.48
C LEU A 98 -7.64 -4.14 -6.96
N GLU A 99 -7.48 -5.24 -7.69
CA GLU A 99 -7.93 -6.57 -7.25
C GLU A 99 -7.17 -7.02 -5.98
N GLU A 100 -5.85 -6.83 -5.93
CA GLU A 100 -5.03 -7.19 -4.76
C GLU A 100 -5.36 -6.33 -3.53
N VAL A 101 -5.55 -5.03 -3.75
CA VAL A 101 -6.00 -4.10 -2.70
C VAL A 101 -7.40 -4.50 -2.20
N GLY A 102 -8.27 -4.96 -3.11
CA GLY A 102 -9.60 -5.45 -2.79
C GLY A 102 -9.58 -6.63 -1.82
N GLU A 103 -8.63 -7.55 -1.95
CA GLU A 103 -8.50 -8.76 -1.13
C GLU A 103 -7.73 -8.56 0.18
N ALA A 104 -7.08 -7.41 0.38
CA ALA A 104 -6.26 -7.15 1.57
C ALA A 104 -7.08 -7.04 2.87
N ASP A 105 -6.51 -7.55 3.96
CA ASP A 105 -7.07 -7.43 5.32
C ASP A 105 -6.83 -6.05 5.91
N LEU A 106 -5.69 -5.44 5.55
CA LEU A 106 -5.27 -4.11 5.95
C LEU A 106 -4.69 -3.37 4.74
N ILE A 107 -5.10 -2.13 4.57
CA ILE A 107 -4.51 -1.21 3.61
C ILE A 107 -3.65 -0.20 4.38
N LEU A 108 -2.39 -0.08 3.99
CA LEU A 108 -1.51 1.00 4.41
C LEU A 108 -1.54 2.09 3.34
N HIS A 109 -2.27 3.17 3.60
CA HIS A 109 -2.32 4.32 2.70
C HIS A 109 -1.11 5.22 2.95
N VAL A 110 -0.07 5.03 2.14
CA VAL A 110 1.21 5.77 2.24
C VAL A 110 1.06 7.14 1.59
N ARG A 111 1.32 8.18 2.37
CA ARG A 111 1.24 9.59 1.94
C ARG A 111 2.60 10.26 2.08
N ASP A 112 2.98 11.05 1.09
CA ASP A 112 4.09 11.99 1.20
C ASP A 112 3.60 13.22 1.99
N ILE A 113 3.90 13.26 3.29
CA ILE A 113 3.41 14.36 4.13
C ILE A 113 4.18 15.66 3.93
N ALA A 114 5.34 15.61 3.28
CA ALA A 114 6.13 16.78 2.93
C ALA A 114 5.68 17.43 1.60
N SER A 115 4.86 16.71 0.81
CA SER A 115 4.31 17.27 -0.42
C SER A 115 3.23 18.32 -0.14
N PRO A 116 3.27 19.50 -0.79
CA PRO A 116 2.21 20.51 -0.67
C PRO A 116 0.85 19.96 -1.16
N ASP A 117 0.85 18.98 -2.06
CA ASP A 117 -0.34 18.36 -2.63
C ASP A 117 -0.81 17.13 -1.84
N SER A 118 -0.18 16.80 -0.71
CA SER A 118 -0.45 15.57 0.07
C SER A 118 -1.95 15.36 0.35
N ALA A 119 -2.68 16.42 0.67
CA ALA A 119 -4.10 16.34 0.97
C ALA A 119 -4.96 16.09 -0.29
N ALA A 120 -4.57 16.64 -1.45
CA ALA A 120 -5.24 16.39 -2.72
C ALA A 120 -5.00 14.96 -3.19
N GLN A 121 -3.75 14.53 -3.19
CA GLN A 121 -3.34 13.16 -3.53
C GLN A 121 -4.05 12.12 -2.64
N ALA A 122 -4.22 12.40 -1.35
CA ALA A 122 -4.94 11.50 -0.45
C ALA A 122 -6.41 11.35 -0.85
N ARG A 123 -7.09 12.45 -1.21
CA ARG A 123 -8.48 12.41 -1.68
C ARG A 123 -8.65 11.61 -2.96
N ASP A 124 -7.71 11.74 -3.90
CA ASP A 124 -7.71 10.98 -5.16
C ASP A 124 -7.60 9.48 -4.90
N VAL A 125 -6.66 9.07 -4.03
CA VAL A 125 -6.49 7.67 -3.63
C VAL A 125 -7.74 7.15 -2.92
N GLU A 126 -8.31 7.90 -1.99
CA GLU A 126 -9.54 7.52 -1.29
C GLU A 126 -10.74 7.36 -2.24
N ALA A 127 -10.86 8.25 -3.24
CA ALA A 127 -11.92 8.17 -4.24
C ALA A 127 -11.85 6.85 -5.03
N VAL A 128 -10.64 6.42 -5.39
CA VAL A 128 -10.43 5.13 -6.06
C VAL A 128 -10.67 3.95 -5.12
N LEU A 129 -10.19 4.02 -3.88
CA LEU A 129 -10.42 2.95 -2.88
C LEU A 129 -11.91 2.74 -2.60
N LYS A 130 -12.74 3.78 -2.66
CA LYS A 130 -14.19 3.68 -2.52
C LYS A 130 -14.88 2.96 -3.69
N GLN A 131 -14.26 2.95 -4.88
CA GLN A 131 -14.80 2.25 -6.06
C GLN A 131 -14.44 0.75 -6.08
N ILE A 132 -13.49 0.33 -5.26
CA ILE A 132 -13.10 -1.08 -5.16
C ILE A 132 -14.18 -1.83 -4.38
N GLU A 133 -14.73 -2.87 -4.99
CA GLU A 133 -15.72 -3.74 -4.34
C GLU A 133 -15.18 -4.28 -3.00
N THR A 134 -16.04 -4.26 -2.00
CA THR A 134 -15.72 -4.83 -0.69
C THR A 134 -15.78 -6.35 -0.80
N PRO A 135 -14.72 -7.09 -0.41
CA PRO A 135 -14.75 -8.54 -0.45
C PRO A 135 -15.89 -9.09 0.41
N VAL A 136 -16.55 -10.11 -0.11
CA VAL A 136 -17.58 -10.82 0.65
C VAL A 136 -16.93 -12.00 1.35
N GLY A 137 -17.12 -12.11 2.66
CA GLY A 137 -16.64 -13.22 3.46
C GLY A 137 -17.35 -14.54 3.11
N PRO A 138 -16.88 -15.67 3.66
CA PRO A 138 -17.46 -17.00 3.37
C PRO A 138 -18.96 -17.13 3.68
N ASN A 139 -19.47 -16.29 4.58
CA ASN A 139 -20.88 -16.28 5.02
C ASN A 139 -21.72 -15.20 4.31
N GLY A 140 -21.22 -14.56 3.26
CA GLY A 140 -21.92 -13.48 2.56
C GLY A 140 -21.86 -12.12 3.25
N GLU A 141 -21.07 -11.97 4.31
CA GLU A 141 -20.89 -10.71 5.02
C GLU A 141 -19.87 -9.82 4.31
N ALA A 142 -20.16 -8.51 4.20
CA ALA A 142 -19.18 -7.56 3.68
C ALA A 142 -17.98 -7.47 4.64
N LYS A 143 -16.78 -7.78 4.16
CA LYS A 143 -15.55 -7.72 4.95
C LYS A 143 -15.19 -6.24 5.17
N THR A 144 -15.24 -5.77 6.41
CA THR A 144 -14.82 -4.40 6.73
C THR A 144 -13.35 -4.22 6.41
N ARG A 145 -13.05 -3.35 5.44
CA ARG A 145 -11.69 -3.02 5.05
C ARG A 145 -11.09 -2.05 6.06
N ARG A 146 -9.95 -2.41 6.64
CA ARG A 146 -9.21 -1.53 7.55
C ARG A 146 -8.20 -0.72 6.74
N ILE A 147 -8.19 0.60 6.95
CA ILE A 147 -7.23 1.51 6.32
C ILE A 147 -6.48 2.22 7.44
N LEU A 148 -5.15 2.18 7.36
CA LEU A 148 -4.24 2.93 8.21
C LEU A 148 -3.46 3.90 7.34
N GLU A 149 -3.55 5.19 7.61
CA GLU A 149 -2.70 6.18 6.94
C GLU A 149 -1.27 6.08 7.47
N VAL A 150 -0.31 6.09 6.55
CA VAL A 150 1.12 6.15 6.85
C VAL A 150 1.66 7.47 6.31
N TRP A 151 1.87 8.43 7.19
CA TRP A 151 2.41 9.75 6.89
C TRP A 151 3.92 9.65 6.76
N ASN A 152 4.38 9.39 5.55
CA ASN A 152 5.78 9.15 5.23
C ASN A 152 6.53 10.43 4.90
N LYS A 153 7.87 10.35 4.89
CA LYS A 153 8.82 11.42 4.60
C LYS A 153 8.83 12.53 5.66
N THR A 154 8.60 12.17 6.92
CA THR A 154 8.69 13.12 8.04
C THR A 154 10.08 13.74 8.21
N ASP A 155 11.11 13.11 7.67
CA ASP A 155 12.49 13.59 7.62
C ASP A 155 12.68 14.85 6.75
N LEU A 156 11.77 15.09 5.78
CA LEU A 156 11.81 16.25 4.89
C LEU A 156 11.09 17.48 5.44
N LEU A 157 10.38 17.34 6.55
CA LEU A 157 9.68 18.45 7.20
C LEU A 157 10.66 19.33 8.00
N ASP A 158 10.40 20.64 8.03
CA ASP A 158 11.05 21.53 8.99
C ASP A 158 10.71 21.14 10.44
N PRO A 159 11.51 21.54 11.43
CA PRO A 159 11.35 21.07 12.81
C PRO A 159 9.97 21.36 13.41
N GLU A 160 9.41 22.55 13.17
CA GLU A 160 8.13 22.97 13.74
C GLU A 160 6.96 22.19 13.14
N THR A 161 6.90 22.09 11.82
CA THR A 161 5.91 21.29 11.10
C THR A 161 6.01 19.83 11.49
N ARG A 162 7.23 19.29 11.59
CA ARG A 162 7.48 17.92 12.00
C ARG A 162 6.93 17.61 13.38
N GLU A 163 7.19 18.45 14.38
CA GLU A 163 6.66 18.27 15.73
C GLU A 163 5.14 18.26 15.74
N SER A 164 4.51 19.18 15.03
CA SER A 164 3.06 19.25 14.87
C SER A 164 2.48 17.97 14.25
N VAL A 165 3.08 17.50 13.16
CA VAL A 165 2.67 16.27 12.44
C VAL A 165 2.82 15.04 13.31
N LEU A 166 3.95 14.90 14.02
CA LEU A 166 4.17 13.78 14.94
C LEU A 166 3.17 13.77 16.08
N GLY A 167 2.89 14.93 16.68
CA GLY A 167 1.89 15.07 17.74
C GLY A 167 0.46 14.74 17.27
N GLN A 168 0.11 15.09 16.03
CA GLN A 168 -1.18 14.74 15.44
C GLN A 168 -1.25 13.24 15.14
N ALA A 169 -0.20 12.66 14.56
CA ALA A 169 -0.14 11.24 14.24
C ALA A 169 -0.26 10.37 15.50
N GLU A 170 0.39 10.76 16.60
CA GLU A 170 0.30 10.02 17.85
C GLU A 170 -1.13 9.96 18.42
N ARG A 171 -1.89 11.05 18.31
CA ARG A 171 -3.31 11.06 18.68
C ARG A 171 -4.16 10.12 17.79
N LEU A 172 -3.84 10.06 16.49
CA LEU A 172 -4.55 9.20 15.54
C LEU A 172 -4.10 7.74 15.63
N ARG A 173 -2.85 7.48 16.05
CA ARG A 173 -2.31 6.14 16.29
C ARG A 173 -3.09 5.40 17.37
N THR A 174 -3.45 6.05 18.45
CA THR A 174 -4.28 5.46 19.50
C THR A 174 -5.67 5.04 19.04
N GLN A 175 -6.15 5.66 17.93
CA GLN A 175 -7.42 5.32 17.28
C GLN A 175 -7.24 4.31 16.13
N GLY A 176 -6.01 3.88 15.82
CA GLY A 176 -5.70 3.01 14.69
C GLY A 176 -5.92 3.68 13.32
N LYS A 177 -5.81 5.01 13.23
CA LYS A 177 -6.12 5.78 12.01
C LYS A 177 -4.90 6.23 11.23
N ALA A 178 -3.83 6.66 11.90
CA ALA A 178 -2.63 7.13 11.25
C ALA A 178 -1.37 6.87 12.07
N VAL A 179 -0.23 6.77 11.38
CA VAL A 179 1.12 6.73 11.95
C VAL A 179 2.03 7.64 11.12
N ALA A 180 3.02 8.25 11.75
CA ALA A 180 4.02 9.07 11.08
C ALA A 180 5.37 8.35 11.06
N VAL A 181 5.98 8.29 9.89
CA VAL A 181 7.23 7.54 9.66
C VAL A 181 8.17 8.29 8.72
N SER A 182 9.43 7.87 8.72
CA SER A 182 10.35 8.07 7.61
C SER A 182 10.85 6.73 7.12
N ALA A 183 10.38 6.29 5.97
CA ALA A 183 10.86 5.04 5.35
C ALA A 183 12.35 5.15 4.98
N TRP A 184 12.85 6.34 4.74
CA TRP A 184 14.26 6.59 4.43
C TRP A 184 15.15 6.37 5.66
N THR A 185 14.85 7.03 6.77
CA THR A 185 15.67 6.94 7.99
C THR A 185 15.34 5.73 8.85
N GLY A 186 14.15 5.15 8.74
CA GLY A 186 13.62 4.08 9.58
C GLY A 186 12.82 4.58 10.77
N GLN A 187 12.75 5.88 11.00
CA GLN A 187 12.03 6.45 12.14
C GLN A 187 10.54 6.08 12.11
N GLY A 188 10.01 5.60 13.22
CA GLY A 188 8.61 5.23 13.39
C GLY A 188 8.22 3.88 12.77
N ILE A 189 9.19 3.10 12.27
CA ILE A 189 8.97 1.76 11.66
C ILE A 189 9.46 0.64 12.57
N GLU A 190 10.20 0.95 13.61
CA GLU A 190 10.69 -0.05 14.56
C GLU A 190 9.52 -0.74 15.27
N PRO A 191 9.65 -2.07 15.55
CA PRO A 191 8.60 -2.88 16.18
C PRO A 191 8.35 -2.50 17.63
#